data_7654c13e51a3f49b8c212bd6c03c0447
#
_entry.id   7654c13e51a3f49b8c212bd6c03c0447
#
_cell.length_a   1.000
_cell.length_b   1.000
_cell.length_c   1.000
_cell.angle_alpha   90.00
_cell.angle_beta   90.00
_cell.angle_gamma   90.00
#
_symmetry.space_group_name_H-M   'P 1'
#
loop_
_entity.id
_entity.type
_entity.pdbx_description
1 polymer ?
#
loop_
_entity_poly.entity_id
_entity_poly.type
_entity_poly.pdbx_seq_one_letter_code
_entity_poly.pdbx_strand_id
1 'polypeptide(L)' 'MSEHEIYLGDGLFASWDGWQVKLRAPRENGDHVVFLEDGLSLEAFLQFLTRCRYQDRADRT' A
#
# COMPACT_ATOMS: atom_id res chain seq x y z
N MET A 1 15.43 15.00 -0.98
CA MET A 1 15.40 13.59 -1.30
C MET A 1 14.17 13.25 -2.08
N SER A 2 14.34 12.71 -3.22
CA SER A 2 13.21 12.41 -4.08
C SER A 2 12.57 11.10 -3.68
N GLU A 3 11.28 11.05 -3.80
CA GLU A 3 10.54 9.83 -3.61
C GLU A 3 10.66 8.96 -4.85
N HIS A 4 10.78 7.68 -4.62
CA HIS A 4 10.68 6.72 -5.70
C HIS A 4 9.29 6.14 -5.69
N GLU A 5 8.54 6.46 -6.70
CA GLU A 5 7.19 5.94 -6.80
C GLU A 5 7.19 4.74 -7.73
N ILE A 6 6.65 3.65 -7.28
CA ILE A 6 6.58 2.43 -8.08
C ILE A 6 5.13 2.09 -8.36
N TYR A 7 4.91 1.46 -9.49
CA TYR A 7 3.58 1.05 -9.90
C TYR A 7 3.30 -0.33 -9.35
N LEU A 8 2.20 -0.45 -8.61
CA LEU A 8 1.84 -1.73 -8.00
C LEU A 8 0.88 -2.54 -8.87
N GLY A 9 0.27 -1.91 -9.85
CA GLY A 9 -0.73 -2.58 -10.64
C GLY A 9 -2.10 -2.00 -10.37
N ASP A 10 -3.02 -2.20 -11.29
CA ASP A 10 -4.40 -1.75 -11.14
C ASP A 10 -4.51 -0.26 -10.89
N GLY A 11 -3.56 0.50 -11.43
CA GLY A 11 -3.61 1.95 -11.29
C GLY A 11 -3.20 2.46 -9.94
N LEU A 12 -2.43 1.67 -9.18
CA LEU A 12 -2.02 2.08 -7.84
C LEU A 12 -0.51 2.26 -7.80
N PHE A 13 -0.08 3.35 -7.18
CA PHE A 13 1.33 3.67 -7.01
C PHE A 13 1.68 3.77 -5.55
N ALA A 14 2.90 3.41 -5.22
CA ALA A 14 3.39 3.50 -3.86
C ALA A 14 4.74 4.19 -3.83
N SER A 15 4.96 4.99 -2.80
CA SER A 15 6.25 5.63 -2.61
C SER A 15 6.57 5.67 -1.13
N TRP A 16 7.83 5.94 -0.84
CA TRP A 16 8.33 5.98 0.53
C TRP A 16 9.13 7.26 0.70
N ASP A 17 8.77 8.07 1.68
CA ASP A 17 9.43 9.36 1.86
C ASP A 17 10.43 9.36 3.01
N GLY A 18 10.72 8.20 3.54
CA GLY A 18 11.68 8.10 4.63
C GLY A 18 11.04 7.75 5.94
N TRP A 19 9.72 7.88 6.04
CA TRP A 19 9.07 7.55 7.28
C TRP A 19 7.61 7.13 7.11
N GLN A 20 7.06 7.27 5.92
CA GLN A 20 5.70 6.81 5.70
C GLN A 20 5.54 6.38 4.26
N VAL A 21 4.59 5.51 4.04
CA VAL A 21 4.25 5.05 2.71
C VAL A 21 3.09 5.88 2.19
N LYS A 22 3.23 6.35 0.96
CA LYS A 22 2.14 7.05 0.29
C LYS A 22 1.59 6.15 -0.81
N LEU A 23 0.30 5.90 -0.76
CA LEU A 23 -0.40 5.15 -1.80
C LEU A 23 -1.21 6.14 -2.62
N ARG A 24 -1.02 6.11 -3.92
CA ARG A 24 -1.67 7.06 -4.80
C ARG A 24 -2.42 6.31 -5.88
N ALA A 25 -3.67 6.67 -6.06
CA ALA A 25 -4.53 6.09 -7.09
C ALA A 25 -5.09 7.21 -7.94
N PRO A 26 -4.54 7.44 -9.14
CA PRO A 26 -5.03 8.51 -10.01
C PRO A 26 -6.49 8.29 -10.40
N ARG A 27 -7.23 9.36 -10.42
CA ARG A 27 -8.63 9.35 -10.83
C ARG A 27 -8.87 10.55 -11.73
N GLU A 28 -10.00 10.53 -12.43
CA GLU A 28 -10.34 11.62 -13.33
C GLU A 28 -10.46 12.94 -12.60
N ASN A 29 -10.99 12.91 -11.40
CA ASN A 29 -11.24 14.13 -10.63
C ASN A 29 -10.13 14.44 -9.64
N GLY A 30 -8.99 13.81 -9.79
CA GLY A 30 -7.89 14.01 -8.88
C GLY A 30 -7.43 12.71 -8.29
N ASP A 31 -6.23 12.73 -7.74
CA ASP A 31 -5.66 11.52 -7.19
C ASP A 31 -6.20 11.26 -5.80
N HIS A 32 -6.45 9.99 -5.53
CA HIS A 32 -6.72 9.57 -4.16
C HIS A 32 -5.41 9.20 -3.51
N VAL A 33 -5.14 9.75 -2.35
CA VAL A 33 -3.87 9.55 -1.68
C VAL A 33 -4.13 9.12 -0.24
N VAL A 34 -3.40 8.11 0.18
CA VAL A 34 -3.48 7.61 1.54
C VAL A 34 -2.07 7.46 2.07
N PHE A 35 -1.86 7.84 3.33
CA PHE A 35 -0.56 7.71 3.97
C PHE A 35 -0.62 6.66 5.06
N LEU A 36 0.41 5.83 5.11
CA LEU A 36 0.58 4.82 6.15
C LEU A 36 1.88 5.13 6.87
N GLU A 37 1.77 5.59 8.10
CA GLU A 37 2.94 5.92 8.88
C GLU A 37 3.67 4.67 9.33
N ASP A 38 4.98 4.76 9.33
CA ASP A 38 5.80 3.70 9.90
C ASP A 38 5.44 3.55 11.38
N GLY A 39 5.22 2.33 11.80
CA GLY A 39 4.82 2.06 13.16
C GLY A 39 3.56 1.21 13.17
N LEU A 40 2.61 1.60 14.01
CA LEU A 40 1.43 0.76 14.23
C LEU A 40 0.59 0.58 12.99
N SER A 41 0.38 1.68 12.25
CA SER A 41 -0.48 1.60 11.08
C SER A 41 0.13 0.71 10.01
N LEU A 42 1.41 0.91 9.74
CA LEU A 42 2.07 0.12 8.71
C LEU A 42 2.17 -1.34 9.12
N GLU A 43 2.49 -1.58 10.37
CA GLU A 43 2.58 -2.95 10.85
C GLU A 43 1.25 -3.65 10.79
N ALA A 44 0.20 -2.95 11.17
CA ALA A 44 -1.14 -3.53 11.12
C ALA A 44 -1.51 -3.90 9.68
N PHE A 45 -1.14 -3.04 8.75
CA PHE A 45 -1.43 -3.31 7.35
C PHE A 45 -0.65 -4.52 6.85
N LEU A 46 0.61 -4.62 7.23
CA LEU A 46 1.42 -5.76 6.83
C LEU A 46 0.87 -7.06 7.40
N GLN A 47 0.44 -7.03 8.65
CA GLN A 47 -0.15 -8.21 9.25
C GLN A 47 -1.45 -8.58 8.58
N PHE A 48 -2.23 -7.58 8.23
CA PHE A 48 -3.48 -7.82 7.53
C PHE A 48 -3.21 -8.48 6.17
N LEU A 49 -2.23 -7.99 5.45
CA LEU A 49 -1.89 -8.58 4.16
C LEU A 49 -1.43 -10.02 4.30
N THR A 50 -0.60 -10.26 5.29
CA THR A 50 -0.12 -11.62 5.52
C THR A 50 -1.27 -12.56 5.80
N ARG A 51 -2.20 -12.12 6.64
CA ARG A 51 -3.35 -12.95 6.98
C ARG A 51 -4.23 -13.21 5.74
N CYS A 52 -4.46 -12.17 4.95
CA CYS A 52 -5.29 -12.32 3.77
C CYS A 52 -4.70 -13.30 2.79
N ARG A 53 -3.42 -13.18 2.54
CA ARG A 53 -2.77 -14.07 1.59
C ARG A 53 -2.76 -15.50 2.10
N TYR A 54 -2.58 -15.65 3.38
CA TYR A 54 -2.56 -16.97 3.97
C TYR A 54 -3.93 -17.64 3.87
N GLN A 55 -4.96 -16.91 4.25
CA GLN A 55 -6.32 -17.45 4.19
C GLN A 55 -6.76 -17.71 2.76
N ASP A 56 -6.37 -16.82 1.86
CA ASP A 56 -6.76 -16.98 0.46
C ASP A 56 -6.22 -18.29 -0.09
N ARG A 57 -4.99 -18.61 0.25
CA ARG A 57 -4.42 -19.86 -0.21
C ARG A 57 -5.14 -21.06 0.37
N ALA A 58 -5.50 -20.97 1.64
CA ALA A 58 -6.21 -22.06 2.28
C ALA A 58 -7.56 -22.27 1.62
N ASP A 59 -8.23 -21.19 1.31
CA ASP A 59 -9.55 -21.28 0.69
C ASP A 59 -9.50 -21.90 -0.69
N ARG A 60 -8.42 -21.71 -1.37
CA ARG A 60 -8.33 -22.16 -2.75
C ARG A 60 -7.97 -23.61 -2.89
N THR A 61 -7.55 -24.21 -1.85
CA THR A 61 -7.22 -25.63 -1.92
C THR A 61 -8.44 -26.54 -1.92
#